data_d8dc4cc5b661baa044b0fbdc751c1235
#
_entry.id   d8dc4cc5b661baa044b0fbdc751c1235
#
_cell.length_a   1.000
_cell.length_b   1.000
_cell.length_c   1.000
_cell.angle_alpha   90.00
_cell.angle_beta   90.00
_cell.angle_gamma   90.00
#
_symmetry.space_group_name_H-M   'P 1'
#
loop_
_entity.id
_entity.type
_entity.pdbx_description
1 polymer ?
#
loop_
_entity_poly.entity_id
_entity_poly.type
_entity_poly.pdbx_seq_one_letter_code
_entity_poly.pdbx_strand_id
1 'polypeptide(L)' 'MESVQSQDQPSDVVAEQGEVIVEGPDGVAVSLTPAAAEETARRMILAADQARRQSQEP' A
#
# COMPACT_ATOMS: atom_id res chain seq x y z
N MET A 1 14.49 13.06 -15.47
CA MET A 1 13.56 12.76 -14.46
C MET A 1 13.80 11.43 -13.77
N GLU A 2 13.73 11.46 -12.49
CA GLU A 2 13.92 10.27 -11.71
C GLU A 2 12.70 9.43 -11.73
N SER A 3 12.83 8.17 -11.96
CA SER A 3 11.68 7.31 -11.82
C SER A 3 11.76 6.61 -10.47
N VAL A 4 10.62 6.55 -9.83
CA VAL A 4 10.50 5.84 -8.59
C VAL A 4 10.45 4.36 -8.91
N GLN A 5 11.35 3.61 -8.28
CA GLN A 5 11.39 2.18 -8.49
C GLN A 5 10.27 1.54 -7.70
N SER A 6 9.43 0.80 -8.38
CA SER A 6 8.33 0.12 -7.72
C SER A 6 8.84 -1.02 -6.89
N GLN A 7 8.23 -1.21 -5.73
CA GLN A 7 8.51 -2.35 -4.89
C GLN A 7 7.61 -3.49 -5.30
N ASP A 8 8.16 -4.67 -5.42
CA ASP A 8 7.37 -5.85 -5.74
C ASP A 8 7.18 -6.76 -4.54
N GLN A 9 7.68 -6.35 -3.38
CA GLN A 9 7.45 -7.06 -2.13
C GLN A 9 6.27 -6.44 -1.41
N PRO A 10 5.31 -7.22 -0.93
CA PRO A 10 4.20 -6.64 -0.18
C PRO A 10 4.68 -6.12 1.16
N SER A 11 3.96 -5.14 1.68
CA SER A 11 4.19 -4.65 3.02
C SER A 11 3.66 -5.64 4.03
N ASP A 12 4.25 -5.67 5.22
CA ASP A 12 3.70 -6.41 6.33
C ASP A 12 2.65 -5.56 7.02
N VAL A 13 1.58 -6.19 7.44
CA VAL A 13 0.49 -5.47 8.10
C VAL A 13 0.12 -6.22 9.37
N VAL A 14 0.17 -5.54 10.50
CA VAL A 14 -0.13 -6.15 11.78
C VAL A 14 -1.05 -5.24 12.59
N ALA A 15 -1.78 -5.84 13.52
CA ALA A 15 -2.61 -5.11 14.46
C ALA A 15 -1.87 -5.03 15.79
N GLU A 16 -1.82 -3.84 16.35
CA GLU A 16 -1.12 -3.64 17.62
C GLU A 16 -1.84 -2.58 18.42
N GLN A 17 -2.34 -2.97 19.58
CA GLN A 17 -2.96 -2.03 20.52
C GLN A 17 -4.04 -1.16 19.88
N GLY A 18 -4.88 -1.78 19.04
CA GLY A 18 -5.97 -1.08 18.40
C GLY A 18 -5.60 -0.28 17.18
N GLU A 19 -4.37 -0.40 16.72
CA GLU A 19 -3.89 0.29 15.52
C GLU A 19 -3.46 -0.72 14.49
N VAL A 20 -3.46 -0.29 13.24
CA VAL A 20 -2.97 -1.10 12.14
C VAL A 20 -1.63 -0.54 11.72
N ILE A 21 -0.58 -1.36 11.82
CA ILE A 21 0.78 -0.95 11.47
C ILE A 21 1.12 -1.54 10.12
N VAL A 22 1.48 -0.69 9.17
CA VAL A 22 1.92 -1.12 7.85
C VAL A 22 3.42 -0.87 7.79
N GLU A 23 4.19 -1.95 7.61
CA GLU A 23 5.65 -1.88 7.62
C GLU A 23 6.24 -2.34 6.32
N GLY A 24 7.27 -1.61 5.88
CA GLY A 24 8.09 -1.98 4.77
C GLY A 24 7.44 -1.78 3.43
N PRO A 25 8.19 -2.06 2.37
CA PRO A 25 9.61 -2.36 2.44
C PRO A 25 10.42 -1.11 2.77
N ASP A 26 11.71 -1.30 2.96
CA ASP A 26 12.66 -0.20 3.18
C ASP A 26 12.48 0.55 4.49
N GLY A 27 11.96 -0.13 5.49
CA GLY A 27 11.89 0.46 6.83
C GLY A 27 10.81 1.51 6.99
N VAL A 28 9.98 1.72 5.99
CA VAL A 28 8.87 2.66 6.11
C VAL A 28 7.78 2.02 6.95
N ALA A 29 7.23 2.79 7.89
CA ALA A 29 6.17 2.30 8.74
C ALA A 29 5.11 3.38 8.91
N VAL A 30 3.86 2.96 8.86
CA VAL A 30 2.72 3.86 9.01
C VAL A 30 1.75 3.22 9.98
N SER A 31 1.21 4.03 10.88
CA SER A 31 0.21 3.58 11.83
C SER A 31 -1.13 4.19 11.46
N LEU A 32 -2.14 3.37 11.33
CA LEU A 32 -3.47 3.81 10.89
C LEU A 32 -4.51 3.37 11.91
N THR A 33 -5.58 4.15 12.02
CA THR A 33 -6.75 3.66 12.74
C THR A 33 -7.37 2.53 11.92
N PRO A 34 -8.17 1.66 12.57
CA PRO A 34 -8.83 0.60 11.81
C PRO A 34 -9.68 1.12 10.64
N ALA A 35 -10.41 2.20 10.86
CA ALA A 35 -11.25 2.75 9.80
C ALA A 35 -10.42 3.29 8.65
N ALA A 36 -9.34 4.00 8.97
CA ALA A 36 -8.45 4.52 7.94
C ALA A 36 -7.77 3.39 7.18
N ALA A 37 -7.40 2.32 7.88
CA ALA A 37 -6.78 1.17 7.24
C ALA A 37 -7.74 0.51 6.24
N GLU A 38 -9.01 0.37 6.63
CA GLU A 38 -10.00 -0.24 5.74
C GLU A 38 -10.20 0.59 4.48
N GLU A 39 -10.31 1.90 4.65
CA GLU A 39 -10.49 2.77 3.49
C GLU A 39 -9.25 2.77 2.61
N THR A 40 -8.08 2.81 3.23
CA THR A 40 -6.82 2.74 2.47
C THR A 40 -6.75 1.46 1.66
N ALA A 41 -7.16 0.34 2.26
CA ALA A 41 -7.13 -0.94 1.56
C ALA A 41 -8.03 -0.90 0.32
N ARG A 42 -9.23 -0.34 0.45
CA ARG A 42 -10.13 -0.25 -0.69
C ARG A 42 -9.54 0.60 -1.81
N ARG A 43 -8.94 1.73 -1.44
CA ARG A 43 -8.32 2.62 -2.43
C ARG A 43 -7.13 1.94 -3.11
N MET A 44 -6.37 1.17 -2.35
CA MET A 44 -5.22 0.46 -2.91
C MET A 44 -5.66 -0.60 -3.90
N ILE A 45 -6.72 -1.33 -3.59
CA ILE A 45 -7.22 -2.34 -4.50
C ILE A 45 -7.64 -1.71 -5.83
N LEU A 46 -8.37 -0.60 -5.76
CA LEU A 46 -8.82 0.08 -6.96
C LEU A 46 -7.64 0.64 -7.77
N ALA A 47 -6.67 1.23 -7.07
CA ALA A 47 -5.51 1.79 -7.74
C ALA A 47 -4.65 0.71 -8.39
N ALA A 48 -4.54 -0.43 -7.73
CA ALA A 48 -3.77 -1.54 -8.29
C ALA A 48 -4.40 -2.03 -9.59
N ASP A 49 -5.74 -2.11 -9.61
CA ASP A 49 -6.44 -2.50 -10.81
C ASP A 49 -6.21 -1.50 -11.94
N GLN A 50 -6.30 -0.21 -11.62
CA GLN A 50 -6.05 0.83 -12.61
C GLN A 50 -4.62 0.78 -13.13
N ALA A 51 -3.67 0.54 -12.24
CA ALA A 51 -2.27 0.48 -12.63
C ALA A 51 -2.01 -0.67 -13.60
N ARG A 52 -2.65 -1.82 -13.37
CA ARG A 52 -2.51 -2.94 -14.29
C ARG A 52 -3.02 -2.59 -15.67
N ARG A 53 -4.14 -1.87 -15.74
CA ARG A 53 -4.68 -1.46 -17.03
C ARG A 53 -3.77 -0.48 -17.72
N GLN A 54 -3.18 0.44 -16.97
CA GLN A 54 -2.26 1.41 -17.56
C GLN A 54 -1.04 0.76 -18.15
N SER A 55 -0.52 -0.26 -17.48
CA SER A 55 0.69 -0.91 -17.98
C SER A 55 0.43 -1.80 -19.18
N GLN A 56 -0.82 -2.11 -19.48
CA GLN A 56 -1.17 -2.91 -20.64
C GLN A 56 -1.32 -2.08 -21.90
N GLU A 57 -1.37 -0.78 -21.76
CA GLU A 57 -1.55 0.09 -22.92
C GLU A 57 -0.22 0.35 -23.60
N PRO A 58 -0.23 0.40 -24.93
CA PRO A 58 0.99 0.63 -25.70
C PRO A 58 1.57 2.01 -25.47
#